data_f81f5418ffa41df2a2e9538a189de905
#
_entry.id   f81f5418ffa41df2a2e9538a189de905
#
_cell.length_a   1.000
_cell.length_b   1.000
_cell.length_c   1.000
_cell.angle_alpha   90.00
_cell.angle_beta   90.00
_cell.angle_gamma   90.00
#
_symmetry.space_group_name_H-M   'P 1'
#
loop_
_entity.id
_entity.type
_entity.pdbx_description
1 polymer ?
#
loop_
_entity_poly.entity_id
_entity_poly.type
_entity_poly.pdbx_seq_one_letter_code
_entity_poly.pdbx_strand_id
1 'polypeptide(L)' 'MAQQERDRFVTQLKQTATQRKIPIDRLSCRDLPDKDGFELIIEAGGKKQIFTIDEFAAIKDPQGEIDLLINQIGDNE' A
#
# COMPACT_ATOMS: atom_id res chain seq x y z
N MET A 1 -3.54 11.05 8.97
CA MET A 1 -2.12 10.66 8.83
C MET A 1 -1.34 11.78 8.15
N ALA A 2 -0.15 12.07 8.63
CA ALA A 2 0.68 13.09 8.00
C ALA A 2 1.12 12.65 6.60
N GLN A 3 1.18 13.60 5.68
CA GLN A 3 1.53 13.31 4.29
C GLN A 3 2.91 12.65 4.17
N GLN A 4 3.87 13.09 4.97
CA GLN A 4 5.22 12.52 4.93
C GLN A 4 5.24 11.04 5.31
N GLU A 5 4.48 10.66 6.31
CA GLU A 5 4.40 9.26 6.75
C GLU A 5 3.73 8.40 5.69
N ARG A 6 2.68 8.91 5.06
CA ARG A 6 2.00 8.23 3.98
C ARG A 6 2.93 8.05 2.77
N ASP A 7 3.66 9.11 2.41
CA ASP A 7 4.58 9.06 1.28
C ASP A 7 5.71 8.06 1.54
N ARG A 8 6.19 8.00 2.79
CA ARG A 8 7.21 7.04 3.18
C ARG A 8 6.70 5.61 3.07
N PHE A 9 5.47 5.38 3.52
CA PHE A 9 4.84 4.07 3.41
C PHE A 9 4.71 3.65 1.94
N VAL A 10 4.23 4.53 1.09
CA VAL A 10 4.06 4.28 -0.35
C VAL A 10 5.40 3.98 -1.01
N THR A 11 6.44 4.75 -0.68
CA THR A 11 7.78 4.54 -1.22
C THR A 11 8.32 3.16 -0.81
N GLN A 12 8.15 2.81 0.45
CA GLN A 12 8.60 1.51 0.96
C GLN A 12 7.84 0.36 0.29
N LEU A 13 6.54 0.55 0.06
CA LEU A 13 5.73 -0.44 -0.65
C LEU A 13 6.25 -0.66 -2.06
N LYS A 14 6.54 0.41 -2.78
CA LYS A 14 7.09 0.31 -4.15
C LYS A 14 8.43 -0.42 -4.16
N GLN A 15 9.31 -0.11 -3.21
CA GLN A 15 10.60 -0.76 -3.10
C GLN A 15 10.46 -2.25 -2.82
N THR A 16 9.58 -2.63 -1.91
CA THR A 16 9.36 -4.04 -1.58
C THR A 16 8.78 -4.79 -2.77
N ALA A 17 7.83 -4.20 -3.48
CA ALA A 17 7.26 -4.81 -4.68
C ALA A 17 8.34 -5.05 -5.74
N THR A 18 9.22 -4.08 -5.93
CA THR A 18 10.33 -4.20 -6.89
C THR A 18 11.27 -5.34 -6.48
N GLN A 19 11.59 -5.44 -5.20
CA GLN A 19 12.47 -6.51 -4.70
C GLN A 19 11.87 -7.88 -4.92
N ARG A 20 10.55 -8.00 -4.79
CA ARG A 20 9.83 -9.26 -4.98
C ARG A 20 9.40 -9.48 -6.43
N LYS A 21 9.79 -8.60 -7.34
CA LYS A 21 9.50 -8.68 -8.78
C LYS A 21 7.99 -8.69 -9.06
N ILE A 22 7.23 -7.93 -8.27
CA ILE A 22 5.81 -7.74 -8.48
C ILE A 22 5.62 -6.42 -9.20
N PRO A 23 5.17 -6.43 -10.47
CA PRO A 23 5.00 -5.19 -11.23
C PRO A 23 3.79 -4.42 -10.76
N ILE A 24 3.99 -3.15 -10.42
CA ILE A 24 2.90 -2.23 -10.10
C ILE A 24 2.88 -1.18 -11.20
N ASP A 25 1.80 -1.13 -11.95
CA ASP A 25 1.65 -0.20 -13.06
C ASP A 25 1.29 1.20 -12.58
N ARG A 26 0.43 1.27 -11.57
CA ARG A 26 -0.01 2.54 -11.00
C ARG A 26 -0.31 2.37 -9.52
N LEU A 27 0.10 3.35 -8.74
CA LEU A 27 -0.15 3.37 -7.31
C LEU A 27 -0.60 4.77 -6.92
N SER A 28 -1.74 4.87 -6.26
CA SER A 28 -2.23 6.12 -5.72
C SER A 28 -2.80 5.90 -4.33
N CYS A 29 -2.98 6.99 -3.58
CA CYS A 29 -3.54 6.90 -2.25
C CYS A 29 -4.44 8.10 -1.98
N ARG A 30 -5.38 7.91 -1.06
CA ARG A 30 -6.36 8.92 -0.71
C ARG A 30 -6.65 8.84 0.78
N ASP A 31 -6.66 9.99 1.46
CA ASP A 31 -7.01 10.04 2.86
C ASP A 31 -8.50 9.73 3.04
N LEU A 32 -8.81 8.99 4.11
CA LEU A 32 -10.18 8.68 4.48
C LEU A 32 -10.69 9.75 5.44
N PRO A 33 -11.78 10.46 5.10
CA PRO A 33 -12.26 11.57 5.93
C PRO A 33 -12.85 11.13 7.27
N ASP A 34 -13.38 9.91 7.34
CA ASP A 34 -14.10 9.44 8.53
C ASP A 34 -13.30 8.43 9.37
N LYS A 35 -12.06 8.14 8.98
CA LYS A 35 -11.25 7.14 9.66
C LYS A 35 -9.80 7.59 9.76
N ASP A 36 -9.11 7.09 10.78
CA ASP A 36 -7.68 7.33 10.93
C ASP A 36 -6.91 6.37 10.03
N GLY A 37 -6.75 6.76 8.75
CA GLY A 37 -6.08 5.90 7.79
C GLY A 37 -6.17 6.46 6.38
N PHE A 38 -5.82 5.63 5.42
CA PHE A 38 -5.87 6.01 4.01
C PHE A 38 -6.19 4.80 3.15
N GLU A 39 -6.61 5.08 1.92
CA GLU A 39 -6.96 4.07 0.95
C GLU A 39 -5.87 3.98 -0.11
N LEU A 40 -5.38 2.79 -0.37
CA LEU A 40 -4.40 2.53 -1.44
C LEU A 40 -5.12 1.95 -2.64
N ILE A 41 -4.87 2.53 -3.80
CA ILE A 41 -5.39 2.06 -5.07
C ILE A 41 -4.22 1.57 -5.89
N ILE A 42 -4.16 0.26 -6.14
CA ILE A 42 -3.04 -0.39 -6.81
C ILE A 42 -3.52 -1.03 -8.11
N GLU A 43 -2.89 -0.65 -9.22
CA GLU A 43 -3.13 -1.28 -10.50
C GLU A 43 -1.92 -2.12 -10.86
N ALA A 44 -2.13 -3.43 -11.00
CA ALA A 44 -1.06 -4.38 -11.33
C ALA A 44 -1.63 -5.49 -12.20
N GLY A 45 -0.95 -5.81 -13.28
CA GLY A 45 -1.35 -6.88 -14.17
C GLY A 45 -2.73 -6.69 -14.79
N GLY A 46 -3.12 -5.45 -15.04
CA GLY A 46 -4.43 -5.13 -15.60
C GLY A 46 -5.58 -5.16 -14.61
N LYS A 47 -5.29 -5.40 -13.34
CA LYS A 47 -6.30 -5.44 -12.28
C LYS A 47 -6.11 -4.27 -11.33
N LYS A 48 -7.24 -3.71 -10.88
CA LYS A 48 -7.26 -2.63 -9.93
C LYS A 48 -7.74 -3.16 -8.58
N GLN A 49 -6.95 -2.93 -7.54
CA GLN A 49 -7.28 -3.36 -6.18
C GLN A 49 -7.23 -2.17 -5.24
N ILE A 50 -8.15 -2.16 -4.28
CA ILE A 50 -8.26 -1.07 -3.31
C ILE A 50 -8.10 -1.67 -1.92
N PHE A 51 -7.17 -1.10 -1.15
CA PHE A 51 -6.89 -1.54 0.22
C PHE A 51 -7.07 -0.37 1.18
N THR A 52 -7.66 -0.65 2.33
CA THR A 52 -7.77 0.33 3.41
C THR A 52 -6.65 0.07 4.41
N ILE A 53 -5.86 1.10 4.70
CA ILE A 53 -4.72 1.00 5.60
C ILE A 53 -5.02 1.78 6.87
N ASP A 54 -4.91 1.11 8.01
CA ASP A 54 -5.05 1.74 9.31
C ASP A 54 -3.78 2.52 9.65
N GLU A 55 -3.94 3.79 10.04
CA GLU A 55 -2.82 4.67 10.35
C GLU A 55 -1.92 4.10 11.44
N PHE A 56 -2.51 3.59 12.52
CA PHE A 56 -1.74 3.06 13.63
C PHE A 56 -0.89 1.85 13.21
N ALA A 57 -1.46 0.96 12.41
CA ALA A 57 -0.74 -0.20 11.91
C ALA A 57 0.41 0.22 10.98
N ALA A 58 0.15 1.21 10.12
CA ALA A 58 1.16 1.70 9.19
C ALA A 58 2.33 2.38 9.90
N ILE A 59 2.07 3.06 11.02
CA ILE A 59 3.12 3.71 11.79
C ILE A 59 3.88 2.71 12.65
N LYS A 60 3.14 1.79 13.29
CA LYS A 60 3.72 0.83 14.23
C LYS A 60 4.56 -0.24 13.53
N ASP A 61 4.06 -0.77 12.43
CA ASP A 61 4.72 -1.86 11.70
C ASP A 61 4.49 -1.72 10.20
N PRO A 62 5.12 -0.71 9.57
CA PRO A 62 4.91 -0.48 8.14
C PRO A 62 5.33 -1.66 7.27
N GLN A 63 6.42 -2.33 7.61
CA GLN A 63 6.88 -3.46 6.80
C GLN A 63 5.92 -4.64 6.88
N GLY A 64 5.35 -4.92 8.05
CA GLY A 64 4.35 -5.97 8.21
C GLY A 64 3.10 -5.71 7.38
N GLU A 65 2.61 -4.48 7.40
CA GLU A 65 1.47 -4.09 6.57
C GLU A 65 1.78 -4.21 5.09
N ILE A 66 2.97 -3.79 4.68
CA ILE A 66 3.41 -3.88 3.29
C ILE A 66 3.51 -5.34 2.85
N ASP A 67 4.06 -6.20 3.69
CA ASP A 67 4.18 -7.62 3.37
C ASP A 67 2.81 -8.27 3.16
N LEU A 68 1.83 -7.92 3.98
CA LEU A 68 0.46 -8.41 3.82
C LEU A 68 -0.15 -7.96 2.49
N LEU A 69 0.04 -6.69 2.14
CA LEU A 69 -0.47 -6.14 0.89
C LEU A 69 0.16 -6.83 -0.32
N ILE A 70 1.48 -7.01 -0.28
CA ILE A 70 2.23 -7.63 -1.36
C ILE A 70 1.79 -9.08 -1.55
N ASN A 71 1.58 -9.81 -0.46
CA ASN A 71 1.09 -11.18 -0.53
C ASN A 71 -0.29 -11.25 -1.18
N GLN A 72 -1.18 -10.31 -0.84
CA GLN A 72 -2.51 -10.25 -1.43
C GLN A 72 -2.46 -9.93 -2.93
N ILE A 73 -1.59 -9.01 -3.33
CA ILE A 73 -1.41 -8.65 -4.74
C ILE A 73 -0.89 -9.86 -5.52
N GLY A 74 0.11 -10.56 -4.96
CA GLY A 74 0.68 -11.74 -5.60
C GLY A 74 -0.29 -12.89 -5.73
N ASP A 75 -1.12 -13.11 -4.69
CA ASP A 75 -2.08 -14.21 -4.69
C ASP A 75 -3.21 -14.01 -5.70
N ASN A 76 -3.44 -12.79 -6.15
CA ASN A 76 -4.52 -12.47 -7.08
C ASN A 76 -4.07 -12.47 -8.55
N GLU A 77 -2.87 -12.93 -8.81
CA GLU A 77 -2.42 -13.16 -10.18
C GLU A 77 -3.02 -14.50 -10.73
#